data_fa7961e1d29de94d08142c7c2d36d2f9
#
_entry.id   fa7961e1d29de94d08142c7c2d36d2f9
#
_cell.length_a   1.000
_cell.length_b   1.000
_cell.length_c   1.000
_cell.angle_alpha   90.00
_cell.angle_beta   90.00
_cell.angle_gamma   90.00
#
_symmetry.space_group_name_H-M   'P 1'
#
loop_
_entity.id
_entity.type
_entity.pdbx_description
1 polymer ?
#
loop_
_entity_poly.entity_id
_entity_poly.type
_entity_poly.pdbx_seq_one_letter_code
_entity_poly.pdbx_strand_id
1 'polypeptide(L)'
;VRYAIVSDVHANLESLERALAATQPSDTLVSLGDVVGYGPNPNECVAILRDRCRHAVLGNHDLAALENFGVDSFNSVARSAIVWTQSVLDEPSRAWLNALPYELRFPDFLLVHGAPVRYFDYVLDKAAAAAAFERTDAPLVFIGHTHIAEYWTCDEEGAIGHKHMQHGGELVLEAGKRYIVDVGSVGQPRDLNPDPSFVLYDSERRHVEWIRYSYAIDEVARKMRAAGLPSYLAERLALGR
;
A
#
# COMPACT_ATOMS: atom_id res chain seq x y z
N VAL A 1 -5.91 -17.46 11.05
CA VAL A 1 -6.51 -16.68 9.94
C VAL A 1 -5.41 -16.19 9.02
N ARG A 2 -5.61 -16.34 7.69
CA ARG A 2 -4.67 -15.78 6.72
C ARG A 2 -5.22 -14.49 6.13
N TYR A 3 -4.40 -13.43 6.18
CA TYR A 3 -4.69 -12.11 5.62
C TYR A 3 -3.91 -11.92 4.33
N ALA A 4 -4.56 -11.44 3.27
CA ALA A 4 -3.92 -10.91 2.07
C ALA A 4 -3.94 -9.39 2.16
N ILE A 5 -2.78 -8.77 2.34
CA ILE A 5 -2.64 -7.34 2.65
C ILE A 5 -2.04 -6.63 1.43
N VAL A 6 -2.85 -5.81 0.76
CA VAL A 6 -2.46 -4.99 -0.39
C VAL A 6 -2.36 -3.52 0.01
N SER A 7 -1.53 -2.76 -0.68
CA SER A 7 -1.38 -1.31 -0.51
C SER A 7 -1.04 -0.63 -1.82
N ASP A 8 -1.28 0.68 -1.89
CA ASP A 8 -0.77 1.53 -2.96
C ASP A 8 -1.15 0.97 -4.35
N VAL A 9 -2.45 0.70 -4.51
CA VAL A 9 -3.02 0.15 -5.75
C VAL A 9 -2.98 1.17 -6.87
N HIS A 10 -3.15 2.46 -6.52
CA HIS A 10 -2.99 3.58 -7.43
C HIS A 10 -3.70 3.40 -8.77
N ALA A 11 -4.98 2.98 -8.70
CA ALA A 11 -5.82 2.83 -9.88
C ALA A 11 -5.23 1.94 -11.00
N ASN A 12 -4.33 0.99 -10.64
CA ASN A 12 -3.73 0.01 -11.52
C ASN A 12 -4.55 -1.28 -11.50
N LEU A 13 -5.57 -1.33 -12.34
CA LEU A 13 -6.55 -2.43 -12.37
C LEU A 13 -5.88 -3.76 -12.72
N GLU A 14 -5.05 -3.79 -13.76
CA GLU A 14 -4.38 -5.01 -14.23
C GLU A 14 -3.50 -5.64 -13.15
N SER A 15 -2.81 -4.80 -12.39
CA SER A 15 -1.99 -5.27 -11.28
C SER A 15 -2.85 -5.76 -10.11
N LEU A 16 -3.91 -5.03 -9.74
CA LEU A 16 -4.84 -5.44 -8.69
C LEU A 16 -5.48 -6.80 -8.99
N GLU A 17 -5.97 -7.01 -10.21
CA GLU A 17 -6.57 -8.28 -10.64
C GLU A 17 -5.57 -9.43 -10.53
N ARG A 18 -4.30 -9.21 -10.88
CA ARG A 18 -3.24 -10.21 -10.75
C ARG A 18 -2.90 -10.51 -9.29
N ALA A 19 -2.82 -9.49 -8.42
CA ALA A 19 -2.66 -9.70 -6.98
C ALA A 19 -3.78 -10.58 -6.42
N LEU A 20 -5.03 -10.23 -6.74
CA LEU A 20 -6.20 -10.96 -6.25
C LEU A 20 -6.29 -12.39 -6.80
N ALA A 21 -5.80 -12.64 -8.01
CA ALA A 21 -5.72 -14.00 -8.57
C ALA A 21 -4.67 -14.88 -7.85
N ALA A 22 -3.71 -14.28 -7.14
CA ALA A 22 -2.72 -14.99 -6.34
C ALA A 22 -3.20 -15.26 -4.89
N THR A 23 -4.37 -14.73 -4.49
CA THR A 23 -4.99 -14.99 -3.18
C THR A 23 -5.93 -16.18 -3.24
N GLN A 24 -6.23 -16.77 -2.07
CA GLN A 24 -7.25 -17.81 -1.94
C GLN A 24 -8.61 -17.22 -1.54
N PRO A 25 -9.73 -17.86 -1.89
CA PRO A 25 -11.05 -17.38 -1.47
C PRO A 25 -11.26 -17.33 0.05
N SER A 26 -10.46 -18.08 0.81
CA SER A 26 -10.48 -18.10 2.28
C SER A 26 -9.64 -17.01 2.91
N ASP A 27 -8.85 -16.25 2.14
CA ASP A 27 -8.02 -15.18 2.67
C ASP A 27 -8.89 -13.96 3.02
N THR A 28 -8.57 -13.35 4.15
CA THR A 28 -9.14 -12.06 4.52
C THR A 28 -8.41 -10.95 3.80
N LEU A 29 -9.05 -10.35 2.78
CA LEU A 29 -8.45 -9.25 2.03
C LEU A 29 -8.46 -7.96 2.84
N VAL A 30 -7.31 -7.28 2.87
CA VAL A 30 -7.06 -6.01 3.56
C VAL A 30 -6.42 -5.02 2.59
N SER A 31 -6.86 -3.75 2.61
CA SER A 31 -6.21 -2.64 1.90
C SER A 31 -5.64 -1.61 2.87
N LEU A 32 -4.38 -1.23 2.66
CA LEU A 32 -3.72 -0.19 3.46
C LEU A 32 -3.86 1.21 2.85
N GLY A 33 -4.76 1.41 1.89
CA GLY A 33 -5.00 2.73 1.28
C GLY A 33 -4.21 2.99 0.00
N ASP A 34 -4.29 4.22 -0.46
CA ASP A 34 -3.82 4.68 -1.76
C ASP A 34 -4.37 3.81 -2.89
N VAL A 35 -5.70 3.64 -2.85
CA VAL A 35 -6.44 2.91 -3.87
C VAL A 35 -6.45 3.68 -5.19
N VAL A 36 -6.52 5.01 -5.11
CA VAL A 36 -6.60 5.90 -6.28
C VAL A 36 -5.32 6.74 -6.45
N GLY A 37 -5.31 7.59 -7.47
CA GLY A 37 -4.14 8.39 -7.86
C GLY A 37 -3.23 7.65 -8.83
N TYR A 38 -2.43 8.38 -9.59
CA TYR A 38 -1.48 7.94 -10.61
C TYR A 38 -2.06 7.16 -11.79
N GLY A 39 -2.81 6.09 -11.55
CA GLY A 39 -3.25 5.14 -12.58
C GLY A 39 -4.61 5.47 -13.21
N PRO A 40 -5.01 4.71 -14.25
CA PRO A 40 -6.11 5.09 -15.14
C PRO A 40 -7.49 4.53 -14.76
N ASN A 41 -7.58 3.63 -13.76
CA ASN A 41 -8.82 2.92 -13.43
C ASN A 41 -9.25 3.10 -11.96
N PRO A 42 -9.48 4.35 -11.46
CA PRO A 42 -9.76 4.57 -10.05
C PRO A 42 -11.09 3.94 -9.59
N ASN A 43 -12.17 4.10 -10.36
CA ASN A 43 -13.48 3.61 -9.95
C ASN A 43 -13.55 2.08 -9.93
N GLU A 44 -12.94 1.43 -10.92
CA GLU A 44 -12.90 -0.04 -11.01
C GLU A 44 -12.10 -0.64 -9.83
N CYS A 45 -10.95 -0.04 -9.49
CA CYS A 45 -10.16 -0.48 -8.34
C CYS A 45 -10.93 -0.29 -7.02
N VAL A 46 -11.57 0.87 -6.84
CA VAL A 46 -12.41 1.12 -5.66
C VAL A 46 -13.56 0.12 -5.59
N ALA A 47 -14.27 -0.13 -6.69
CA ALA A 47 -15.39 -1.08 -6.72
C ALA A 47 -14.96 -2.49 -6.29
N ILE A 48 -13.84 -2.98 -6.83
CA ILE A 48 -13.30 -4.30 -6.47
C ILE A 48 -12.94 -4.36 -4.98
N LEU A 49 -12.23 -3.36 -4.45
CA LEU A 49 -11.81 -3.37 -3.04
C LEU A 49 -12.99 -3.18 -2.10
N ARG A 50 -13.95 -2.31 -2.43
CA ARG A 50 -15.19 -2.14 -1.67
C ARG A 50 -15.97 -3.45 -1.53
N ASP A 51 -16.04 -4.23 -2.61
CA ASP A 51 -16.83 -5.45 -2.64
C ASP A 51 -16.08 -6.64 -2.01
N ARG A 52 -14.75 -6.61 -1.97
CA ARG A 52 -13.92 -7.75 -1.55
C ARG A 52 -13.13 -7.55 -0.26
N CYS A 53 -12.73 -6.32 0.09
CA CYS A 53 -11.98 -6.07 1.33
C CYS A 53 -12.86 -6.22 2.56
N ARG A 54 -12.36 -6.97 3.53
CA ARG A 54 -12.95 -7.03 4.87
C ARG A 54 -12.56 -5.82 5.71
N HIS A 55 -11.35 -5.31 5.51
CA HIS A 55 -10.77 -4.18 6.23
C HIS A 55 -10.02 -3.29 5.24
N ALA A 56 -10.15 -2.00 5.40
CA ALA A 56 -9.40 -1.01 4.62
C ALA A 56 -9.13 0.23 5.45
N VAL A 57 -7.98 0.88 5.24
CA VAL A 57 -7.64 2.18 5.81
C VAL A 57 -7.42 3.20 4.69
N LEU A 58 -7.50 4.49 5.03
CA LEU A 58 -7.38 5.59 4.09
C LEU A 58 -5.92 5.93 3.81
N GLY A 59 -5.55 6.08 2.52
CA GLY A 59 -4.26 6.60 2.09
C GLY A 59 -4.28 8.10 1.84
N ASN A 60 -3.09 8.70 1.69
CA ASN A 60 -2.98 10.15 1.45
C ASN A 60 -3.44 10.55 0.04
N HIS A 61 -3.28 9.71 -0.97
CA HIS A 61 -3.83 9.95 -2.32
C HIS A 61 -5.35 9.84 -2.33
N ASP A 62 -5.92 8.91 -1.56
CA ASP A 62 -7.38 8.79 -1.42
C ASP A 62 -7.95 10.06 -0.80
N LEU A 63 -7.35 10.55 0.29
CA LEU A 63 -7.77 11.80 0.95
C LEU A 63 -7.57 13.02 0.04
N ALA A 64 -6.44 13.10 -0.67
CA ALA A 64 -6.18 14.18 -1.63
C ALA A 64 -7.20 14.20 -2.78
N ALA A 65 -7.65 13.03 -3.24
CA ALA A 65 -8.68 12.93 -4.27
C ALA A 65 -10.06 13.38 -3.78
N LEU A 66 -10.33 13.28 -2.47
CA LEU A 66 -11.60 13.71 -1.85
C LEU A 66 -11.61 15.21 -1.51
N GLU A 67 -10.57 15.72 -0.83
CA GLU A 67 -10.59 16.99 -0.11
C GLU A 67 -9.48 17.98 -0.50
N ASN A 68 -8.65 17.67 -1.49
CA ASN A 68 -7.41 18.40 -1.80
C ASN A 68 -6.39 18.42 -0.65
N PHE A 69 -6.52 17.55 0.34
CA PHE A 69 -5.62 17.50 1.48
C PHE A 69 -4.19 17.19 1.04
N GLY A 70 -3.24 18.02 1.46
CA GLY A 70 -1.82 17.79 1.18
C GLY A 70 -1.39 17.99 -0.28
N VAL A 71 -2.30 18.34 -1.20
CA VAL A 71 -2.00 18.49 -2.64
C VAL A 71 -0.87 19.49 -2.90
N ASP A 72 -0.71 20.51 -2.06
CA ASP A 72 0.38 21.49 -2.17
C ASP A 72 1.77 20.90 -1.89
N SER A 73 1.85 19.82 -1.12
CA SER A 73 3.11 19.09 -0.85
C SER A 73 3.47 18.11 -1.96
N PHE A 74 2.53 17.77 -2.84
CA PHE A 74 2.76 16.85 -3.95
C PHE A 74 3.61 17.51 -5.04
N ASN A 75 4.52 16.73 -5.65
CA ASN A 75 5.19 17.18 -6.86
C ASN A 75 4.18 17.40 -8.01
N SER A 76 4.58 18.10 -9.06
CA SER A 76 3.71 18.48 -10.17
C SER A 76 3.04 17.28 -10.87
N VAL A 77 3.74 16.15 -10.96
CA VAL A 77 3.26 14.93 -11.61
C VAL A 77 2.16 14.27 -10.77
N ALA A 78 2.39 14.11 -9.46
CA ALA A 78 1.40 13.56 -8.53
C ALA A 78 0.16 14.47 -8.45
N ARG A 79 0.37 15.80 -8.38
CA ARG A 79 -0.71 16.78 -8.38
C ARG A 79 -1.59 16.68 -9.63
N SER A 80 -0.98 16.59 -10.83
CA SER A 80 -1.73 16.43 -12.08
C SER A 80 -2.56 15.15 -12.10
N ALA A 81 -2.01 14.05 -11.58
CA ALA A 81 -2.74 12.78 -11.47
C ALA A 81 -3.92 12.87 -10.48
N ILE A 82 -3.76 13.55 -9.35
CA ILE A 82 -4.86 13.77 -8.39
C ILE A 82 -5.97 14.61 -9.00
N VAL A 83 -5.64 15.71 -9.68
CA VAL A 83 -6.64 16.56 -10.37
C VAL A 83 -7.42 15.74 -11.42
N TRP A 84 -6.73 14.91 -12.19
CA TRP A 84 -7.39 14.00 -13.13
C TRP A 84 -8.28 12.99 -12.39
N THR A 85 -7.80 12.34 -11.34
CA THR A 85 -8.57 11.39 -10.52
C THR A 85 -9.84 12.05 -9.99
N GLN A 86 -9.75 13.26 -9.45
CA GLN A 86 -10.90 14.03 -8.97
C GLN A 86 -11.96 14.25 -10.04
N SER A 87 -11.53 14.44 -11.30
CA SER A 87 -12.44 14.71 -12.42
C SER A 87 -13.22 13.48 -12.90
N VAL A 88 -12.71 12.27 -12.62
CA VAL A 88 -13.31 11.00 -13.09
C VAL A 88 -13.87 10.13 -11.97
N LEU A 89 -13.54 10.42 -10.70
CA LEU A 89 -13.99 9.64 -9.55
C LEU A 89 -15.50 9.79 -9.36
N ASP A 90 -16.23 8.69 -9.40
CA ASP A 90 -17.67 8.66 -9.24
C ASP A 90 -18.12 8.76 -7.78
N GLU A 91 -19.40 9.05 -7.56
CA GLU A 91 -19.96 9.25 -6.22
C GLU A 91 -19.89 8.00 -5.33
N PRO A 92 -20.18 6.77 -5.82
CA PRO A 92 -20.00 5.56 -5.01
C PRO A 92 -18.56 5.34 -4.54
N SER A 93 -17.58 5.64 -5.38
CA SER A 93 -16.16 5.56 -5.04
C SER A 93 -15.77 6.60 -4.00
N ARG A 94 -16.21 7.86 -4.17
CA ARG A 94 -16.02 8.94 -3.17
C ARG A 94 -16.60 8.56 -1.82
N ALA A 95 -17.84 8.08 -1.80
CA ALA A 95 -18.53 7.70 -0.57
C ALA A 95 -17.81 6.58 0.19
N TRP A 96 -17.31 5.58 -0.52
CA TRP A 96 -16.56 4.48 0.11
C TRP A 96 -15.22 4.95 0.67
N LEU A 97 -14.41 5.68 -0.11
CA LEU A 97 -13.12 6.21 0.35
C LEU A 97 -13.29 7.13 1.57
N ASN A 98 -14.30 8.00 1.56
CA ASN A 98 -14.58 8.90 2.68
C ASN A 98 -15.02 8.21 3.98
N ALA A 99 -15.47 6.96 3.90
CA ALA A 99 -15.85 6.16 5.06
C ALA A 99 -14.67 5.40 5.68
N LEU A 100 -13.49 5.38 5.05
CA LEU A 100 -12.33 4.63 5.52
C LEU A 100 -11.69 5.31 6.75
N PRO A 101 -11.33 4.52 7.79
CA PRO A 101 -10.57 5.02 8.93
C PRO A 101 -9.10 5.23 8.56
N TYR A 102 -8.38 6.04 9.36
CA TYR A 102 -6.94 6.22 9.22
C TYR A 102 -6.12 5.03 9.74
N GLU A 103 -6.65 4.30 10.72
CA GLU A 103 -6.01 3.10 11.26
C GLU A 103 -7.07 2.07 11.70
N LEU A 104 -6.69 0.81 11.75
CA LEU A 104 -7.47 -0.28 12.32
C LEU A 104 -6.59 -1.11 13.27
N ARG A 105 -7.00 -1.18 14.53
CA ARG A 105 -6.27 -1.92 15.57
C ARG A 105 -6.91 -3.26 15.83
N PHE A 106 -6.08 -4.30 15.79
CA PHE A 106 -6.42 -5.67 16.19
C PHE A 106 -5.65 -6.04 17.45
N PRO A 107 -6.00 -7.12 18.16
CA PRO A 107 -5.28 -7.53 19.36
C PRO A 107 -3.78 -7.72 19.15
N ASP A 108 -3.38 -8.26 17.98
CA ASP A 108 -2.00 -8.66 17.69
C ASP A 108 -1.32 -7.80 16.62
N PHE A 109 -2.04 -6.90 15.95
CA PHE A 109 -1.45 -6.03 14.92
C PHE A 109 -2.24 -4.74 14.69
N LEU A 110 -1.57 -3.79 14.04
CA LEU A 110 -2.11 -2.51 13.62
C LEU A 110 -2.00 -2.38 12.09
N LEU A 111 -3.04 -1.85 11.47
CA LEU A 111 -3.06 -1.46 10.06
C LEU A 111 -3.07 0.07 9.97
N VAL A 112 -2.16 0.64 9.20
CA VAL A 112 -2.08 2.08 8.93
C VAL A 112 -1.41 2.29 7.58
N HIS A 113 -1.71 3.39 6.88
CA HIS A 113 -1.12 3.61 5.55
C HIS A 113 0.39 3.90 5.62
N GLY A 114 0.81 4.89 6.40
CA GLY A 114 2.21 5.23 6.62
C GLY A 114 2.67 4.89 8.04
N ALA A 115 2.89 5.87 8.91
CA ALA A 115 3.36 5.63 10.27
C ALA A 115 2.23 5.71 11.32
N PRO A 116 2.30 4.94 12.42
CA PRO A 116 1.35 5.06 13.52
C PRO A 116 1.25 6.51 14.05
N VAL A 117 0.00 6.99 14.31
CA VAL A 117 -0.32 8.35 14.78
C VAL A 117 -0.03 9.45 13.75
N ARG A 118 0.98 9.29 12.96
CA ARG A 118 1.39 10.17 11.85
C ARG A 118 1.11 9.50 10.52
N TYR A 119 -0.13 9.23 10.24
CA TYR A 119 -0.67 8.31 9.24
C TYR A 119 -0.08 8.38 7.84
N PHE A 120 0.52 9.53 7.48
CA PHE A 120 1.12 9.78 6.16
C PHE A 120 2.61 10.13 6.22
N ASP A 121 3.27 9.93 7.38
CA ASP A 121 4.73 10.02 7.45
C ASP A 121 5.37 8.77 6.83
N TYR A 122 6.47 8.97 6.11
CA TYR A 122 7.26 7.87 5.53
C TYR A 122 8.15 7.21 6.59
N VAL A 123 8.27 5.88 6.52
CA VAL A 123 9.21 5.10 7.31
C VAL A 123 10.34 4.61 6.40
N LEU A 124 11.30 5.49 6.07
CA LEU A 124 12.34 5.24 5.07
C LEU A 124 13.74 5.01 5.67
N ASP A 125 13.89 5.26 6.95
CA ASP A 125 15.18 5.10 7.63
C ASP A 125 15.02 4.65 9.08
N LYS A 126 16.16 4.34 9.70
CA LYS A 126 16.21 3.85 11.08
C LYS A 126 15.62 4.83 12.10
N ALA A 127 15.76 6.13 11.88
CA ALA A 127 15.25 7.16 12.80
C ALA A 127 13.70 7.23 12.69
N ALA A 128 13.16 7.20 11.47
CA ALA A 128 11.73 7.15 11.24
C ALA A 128 11.10 5.85 11.80
N ALA A 129 11.77 4.71 11.62
CA ALA A 129 11.32 3.44 12.19
C ALA A 129 11.32 3.47 13.72
N ALA A 130 12.37 3.98 14.37
CA ALA A 130 12.43 4.15 15.82
C ALA A 130 11.28 5.04 16.33
N ALA A 131 11.07 6.19 15.70
CA ALA A 131 9.97 7.09 16.04
C ALA A 131 8.58 6.45 15.83
N ALA A 132 8.42 5.61 14.81
CA ALA A 132 7.18 4.87 14.58
C ALA A 132 6.93 3.82 15.67
N PHE A 133 7.96 3.09 16.10
CA PHE A 133 7.86 2.15 17.23
C PHE A 133 7.53 2.84 18.56
N GLU A 134 8.00 4.06 18.80
CA GLU A 134 7.67 4.84 20.01
C GLU A 134 6.19 5.27 20.07
N ARG A 135 5.51 5.37 18.92
CA ARG A 135 4.14 5.85 18.81
C ARG A 135 3.07 4.76 18.98
N THR A 136 3.47 3.50 19.09
CA THR A 136 2.54 2.38 19.25
C THR A 136 3.14 1.30 20.13
N ASP A 137 2.27 0.58 20.82
CA ASP A 137 2.59 -0.65 21.58
C ASP A 137 2.29 -1.93 20.77
N ALA A 138 1.77 -1.80 19.55
CA ALA A 138 1.43 -2.93 18.71
C ALA A 138 2.68 -3.79 18.41
N PRO A 139 2.62 -5.12 18.60
CA PRO A 139 3.75 -5.99 18.33
C PRO A 139 4.06 -6.11 16.82
N LEU A 140 3.07 -5.84 15.97
CA LEU A 140 3.18 -5.87 14.52
C LEU A 140 2.37 -4.73 13.92
N VAL A 141 2.98 -3.99 13.00
CA VAL A 141 2.33 -2.93 12.23
C VAL A 141 2.49 -3.24 10.75
N PHE A 142 1.41 -3.23 10.00
CA PHE A 142 1.45 -3.27 8.54
C PHE A 142 1.28 -1.87 7.98
N ILE A 143 2.19 -1.49 7.06
CA ILE A 143 2.22 -0.21 6.37
C ILE A 143 2.39 -0.39 4.86
N GLY A 144 2.17 0.67 4.10
CA GLY A 144 2.52 0.86 2.70
C GLY A 144 3.22 2.20 2.52
N HIS A 145 2.70 3.04 1.62
CA HIS A 145 3.09 4.45 1.41
C HIS A 145 4.49 4.67 0.83
N THR A 146 5.51 3.92 1.25
CA THR A 146 6.85 4.01 0.67
C THR A 146 6.94 3.35 -0.70
N HIS A 147 6.07 2.38 -0.98
CA HIS A 147 6.09 1.47 -2.13
C HIS A 147 7.33 0.56 -2.17
N ILE A 148 8.00 0.39 -1.04
CA ILE A 148 9.19 -0.45 -0.89
C ILE A 148 8.82 -1.66 -0.05
N ALA A 149 8.98 -2.87 -0.59
CA ALA A 149 8.77 -4.08 0.18
C ALA A 149 9.93 -4.29 1.15
N GLU A 150 9.68 -4.15 2.46
CA GLU A 150 10.71 -4.23 3.50
C GLU A 150 10.10 -4.48 4.89
N TYR A 151 10.95 -4.70 5.87
CA TYR A 151 10.52 -4.66 7.26
C TYR A 151 11.58 -4.09 8.19
N TRP A 152 11.08 -3.54 9.30
CA TRP A 152 11.87 -3.04 10.42
C TRP A 152 11.57 -3.87 11.66
N THR A 153 12.57 -4.07 12.50
CA THR A 153 12.44 -4.76 13.80
C THR A 153 12.89 -3.85 14.93
N CYS A 154 12.28 -4.05 16.10
CA CYS A 154 12.74 -3.46 17.35
C CYS A 154 12.77 -4.56 18.41
N ASP A 155 13.94 -4.85 18.98
CA ASP A 155 14.09 -5.81 20.07
C ASP A 155 13.79 -5.20 21.45
N GLU A 156 13.94 -5.99 22.51
CA GLU A 156 13.66 -5.57 23.89
C GLU A 156 14.66 -4.51 24.37
N GLU A 157 15.86 -4.45 23.82
CA GLU A 157 16.87 -3.43 24.09
C GLU A 157 16.68 -2.15 23.27
N GLY A 158 15.70 -2.13 22.36
CA GLY A 158 15.40 -1.01 21.48
C GLY A 158 16.28 -0.93 20.23
N ALA A 159 17.05 -1.99 19.93
CA ALA A 159 17.86 -2.01 18.72
C ALA A 159 16.97 -2.20 17.48
N ILE A 160 17.17 -1.33 16.49
CA ILE A 160 16.43 -1.33 15.24
C ILE A 160 17.20 -2.11 14.17
N GLY A 161 16.56 -3.16 13.65
CA GLY A 161 16.99 -3.91 12.47
C GLY A 161 16.19 -3.54 11.24
N HIS A 162 16.70 -3.86 10.05
CA HIS A 162 16.05 -3.57 8.77
C HIS A 162 16.40 -4.61 7.71
N LYS A 163 15.44 -4.93 6.84
CA LYS A 163 15.70 -5.78 5.66
C LYS A 163 14.76 -5.44 4.52
N HIS A 164 15.33 -5.23 3.32
CA HIS A 164 14.56 -5.15 2.08
C HIS A 164 14.10 -6.52 1.60
N MET A 165 12.88 -6.55 1.06
CA MET A 165 12.23 -7.75 0.48
C MET A 165 12.01 -7.57 -1.03
N GLN A 166 12.99 -6.98 -1.71
CA GLN A 166 12.92 -6.60 -3.13
C GLN A 166 12.55 -7.77 -4.07
N HIS A 167 12.91 -8.99 -3.73
CA HIS A 167 12.61 -10.19 -4.50
C HIS A 167 11.54 -11.09 -3.86
N GLY A 168 10.77 -10.52 -2.91
CA GLY A 168 9.87 -11.33 -2.09
C GLY A 168 10.61 -12.09 -0.99
N GLY A 169 9.93 -13.02 -0.35
CA GLY A 169 10.51 -13.87 0.70
C GLY A 169 9.63 -13.92 1.95
N GLU A 170 10.15 -14.55 2.98
CA GLU A 170 9.41 -14.91 4.18
C GLU A 170 10.05 -14.32 5.44
N LEU A 171 9.20 -14.07 6.46
CA LEU A 171 9.58 -13.64 7.79
C LEU A 171 8.73 -14.40 8.83
N VAL A 172 9.39 -15.09 9.74
CA VAL A 172 8.77 -15.65 10.96
C VAL A 172 8.94 -14.61 12.08
N LEU A 173 7.84 -14.19 12.70
CA LEU A 173 7.86 -13.20 13.77
C LEU A 173 8.31 -13.85 15.09
N GLU A 174 9.48 -13.45 15.60
CA GLU A 174 10.06 -13.92 16.84
C GLU A 174 9.36 -13.28 18.05
N ALA A 175 9.28 -14.03 19.15
CA ALA A 175 8.83 -13.48 20.42
C ALA A 175 9.85 -12.46 20.96
N GLY A 176 9.38 -11.43 21.68
CA GLY A 176 10.23 -10.38 22.23
C GLY A 176 10.67 -9.31 21.22
N LYS A 177 10.27 -9.43 19.95
CA LYS A 177 10.51 -8.40 18.93
C LYS A 177 9.21 -7.77 18.46
N ARG A 178 9.28 -6.49 18.14
CA ARG A 178 8.22 -5.76 17.41
C ARG A 178 8.62 -5.56 15.96
N TYR A 179 7.62 -5.45 15.09
CA TYR A 179 7.81 -5.39 13.65
C TYR A 179 6.99 -4.28 13.01
N ILE A 180 7.59 -3.58 12.04
CA ILE A 180 6.87 -2.77 11.04
C ILE A 180 7.13 -3.45 9.70
N VAL A 181 6.06 -3.88 9.04
CA VAL A 181 6.07 -4.60 7.76
C VAL A 181 5.50 -3.68 6.70
N ASP A 182 6.34 -3.19 5.79
CA ASP A 182 5.90 -2.50 4.58
C ASP A 182 5.60 -3.54 3.51
N VAL A 183 4.35 -3.56 3.06
CA VAL A 183 3.89 -4.56 2.09
C VAL A 183 4.35 -4.27 0.66
N GLY A 184 4.93 -3.08 0.45
CA GLY A 184 5.26 -2.55 -0.86
C GLY A 184 4.01 -2.02 -1.59
N SER A 185 4.02 -2.07 -2.90
CA SER A 185 2.95 -1.51 -3.73
C SER A 185 2.43 -2.50 -4.76
N VAL A 186 1.10 -2.56 -4.87
CA VAL A 186 0.40 -3.27 -5.96
C VAL A 186 0.46 -2.45 -7.26
N GLY A 187 0.37 -1.13 -7.18
CA GLY A 187 0.21 -0.27 -8.36
C GLY A 187 1.48 0.33 -8.94
N GLN A 188 2.45 0.65 -8.07
CA GLN A 188 3.63 1.43 -8.47
C GLN A 188 4.83 1.13 -7.55
N PRO A 189 5.49 -0.04 -7.66
CA PRO A 189 6.68 -0.35 -6.87
C PRO A 189 7.80 0.69 -7.05
N ARG A 190 8.59 0.95 -5.98
CA ARG A 190 9.70 1.91 -5.96
C ARG A 190 10.99 1.33 -5.40
N ASP A 191 11.11 0.02 -5.38
CA ASP A 191 12.27 -0.71 -4.89
C ASP A 191 13.15 -1.29 -6.00
N LEU A 192 13.11 -0.66 -7.19
CA LEU A 192 13.85 -1.04 -8.40
C LEU A 192 13.45 -2.42 -8.96
N ASN A 193 12.33 -2.97 -8.51
CA ASN A 193 11.71 -4.15 -9.07
C ASN A 193 10.34 -3.76 -9.67
N PRO A 194 10.12 -3.91 -11.00
CA PRO A 194 8.85 -3.58 -11.63
C PRO A 194 7.72 -4.56 -11.24
N ASP A 195 8.04 -5.72 -10.70
CA ASP A 195 7.06 -6.68 -10.21
C ASP A 195 6.43 -6.16 -8.91
N PRO A 196 5.11 -5.94 -8.88
CA PRO A 196 4.40 -5.50 -7.69
C PRO A 196 4.52 -6.47 -6.51
N SER A 197 4.20 -5.98 -5.32
CA SER A 197 4.17 -6.81 -4.14
C SER A 197 2.91 -6.63 -3.30
N PHE A 198 2.55 -7.67 -2.60
CA PHE A 198 1.62 -7.68 -1.47
C PHE A 198 2.08 -8.73 -0.46
N VAL A 199 1.45 -8.76 0.72
CA VAL A 199 1.82 -9.67 1.80
C VAL A 199 0.70 -10.67 2.08
N LEU A 200 1.07 -11.93 2.31
CA LEU A 200 0.25 -12.93 2.99
C LEU A 200 0.72 -13.03 4.45
N TYR A 201 -0.20 -12.83 5.39
CA TYR A 201 0.07 -12.96 6.83
C TYR A 201 -0.77 -14.07 7.45
N ASP A 202 -0.12 -15.12 7.94
CA ASP A 202 -0.75 -16.17 8.76
C ASP A 202 -0.60 -15.82 10.25
N SER A 203 -1.69 -15.40 10.87
CA SER A 203 -1.67 -14.94 12.27
C SER A 203 -1.41 -16.08 13.26
N GLU A 204 -1.80 -17.32 12.95
CA GLU A 204 -1.59 -18.48 13.83
C GLU A 204 -0.14 -18.91 13.80
N ARG A 205 0.48 -18.91 12.62
CA ARG A 205 1.90 -19.26 12.43
C ARG A 205 2.84 -18.08 12.70
N ARG A 206 2.31 -16.87 12.86
CA ARG A 206 3.10 -15.65 12.97
C ARG A 206 4.07 -15.49 11.80
N HIS A 207 3.59 -15.77 10.59
CA HIS A 207 4.38 -15.85 9.37
C HIS A 207 3.90 -14.82 8.35
N VAL A 208 4.85 -14.06 7.80
CA VAL A 208 4.64 -13.03 6.78
C VAL A 208 5.38 -13.46 5.52
N GLU A 209 4.71 -13.41 4.37
CA GLU A 209 5.28 -13.75 3.07
C GLU A 209 5.02 -12.61 2.09
N TRP A 210 6.07 -12.04 1.47
CA TRP A 210 5.97 -11.08 0.38
C TRP A 210 5.86 -11.81 -0.94
N ILE A 211 4.73 -11.63 -1.62
CA ILE A 211 4.46 -12.19 -2.94
C ILE A 211 4.82 -11.15 -4.00
N ARG A 212 5.66 -11.53 -4.98
CA ARG A 212 5.93 -10.76 -6.19
C ARG A 212 5.26 -11.43 -7.38
N TYR A 213 4.78 -10.62 -8.32
CA TYR A 213 4.09 -11.11 -9.51
C TYR A 213 4.25 -10.15 -10.66
N SER A 214 4.15 -10.65 -11.89
CA SER A 214 4.15 -9.83 -13.10
C SER A 214 2.73 -9.51 -13.56
N TYR A 215 2.56 -8.38 -14.23
CA TYR A 215 1.29 -7.93 -14.79
C TYR A 215 1.51 -7.25 -16.16
N ALA A 216 0.42 -6.84 -16.83
CA ALA A 216 0.46 -6.25 -18.17
C ALA A 216 0.83 -4.76 -18.12
N ILE A 217 2.09 -4.42 -17.81
CA ILE A 217 2.61 -3.05 -17.68
C ILE A 217 2.28 -2.20 -18.91
N ASP A 218 2.50 -2.74 -20.12
CA ASP A 218 2.27 -2.02 -21.37
C ASP A 218 0.80 -1.63 -21.57
N GLU A 219 -0.13 -2.45 -21.10
CA GLU A 219 -1.56 -2.16 -21.16
C GLU A 219 -1.92 -1.01 -20.25
N VAL A 220 -1.41 -1.02 -19.00
CA VAL A 220 -1.61 0.10 -18.05
C VAL A 220 -1.00 1.37 -18.59
N ALA A 221 0.25 1.31 -19.11
CA ALA A 221 0.92 2.45 -19.72
C ALA A 221 0.16 3.02 -20.91
N ARG A 222 -0.45 2.16 -21.75
CA ARG A 222 -1.32 2.56 -22.86
C ARG A 222 -2.57 3.30 -22.36
N LYS A 223 -3.24 2.77 -21.34
CA LYS A 223 -4.42 3.39 -20.71
C LYS A 223 -4.09 4.74 -20.08
N MET A 224 -2.96 4.84 -19.36
CA MET A 224 -2.50 6.11 -18.77
C MET A 224 -2.30 7.19 -19.84
N ARG A 225 -1.64 6.85 -20.97
CA ARG A 225 -1.45 7.79 -22.09
C ARG A 225 -2.78 8.19 -22.73
N ALA A 226 -3.70 7.24 -22.91
CA ALA A 226 -5.04 7.50 -23.46
C ALA A 226 -5.88 8.41 -22.55
N ALA A 227 -5.68 8.32 -21.24
CA ALA A 227 -6.32 9.18 -20.24
C ALA A 227 -5.68 10.58 -20.13
N GLY A 228 -4.57 10.85 -20.84
CA GLY A 228 -3.85 12.11 -20.76
C GLY A 228 -3.07 12.30 -19.44
N LEU A 229 -2.80 11.23 -18.71
CA LEU A 229 -1.94 11.26 -17.53
C LEU A 229 -0.48 11.54 -17.91
N PRO A 230 0.33 12.16 -17.03
CA PRO A 230 1.73 12.45 -17.32
C PRO A 230 2.51 11.20 -17.77
N SER A 231 3.23 11.28 -18.89
CA SER A 231 3.95 10.14 -19.51
C SER A 231 4.96 9.49 -18.56
N TYR A 232 5.58 10.29 -17.70
CA TYR A 232 6.50 9.82 -16.66
C TYR A 232 5.88 8.73 -15.77
N LEU A 233 4.58 8.83 -15.44
CA LEU A 233 3.89 7.82 -14.63
C LEU A 233 3.79 6.47 -15.32
N ALA A 234 3.61 6.46 -16.65
CA ALA A 234 3.61 5.23 -17.44
C ALA A 234 5.03 4.63 -17.60
N GLU A 235 6.03 5.49 -17.80
CA GLU A 235 7.41 5.07 -18.04
C GLU A 235 8.05 4.44 -16.79
N ARG A 236 7.76 4.98 -15.60
CA ARG A 236 8.36 4.51 -14.35
C ARG A 236 7.89 3.11 -13.92
N LEU A 237 6.71 2.65 -14.39
CA LEU A 237 6.19 1.32 -14.04
C LEU A 237 7.15 0.20 -14.42
N ALA A 238 7.76 0.29 -15.62
CA ALA A 238 8.72 -0.71 -16.10
C ALA A 238 10.08 -0.65 -15.37
N LEU A 239 10.32 0.39 -14.59
CA LEU A 239 11.59 0.62 -13.88
C LEU A 239 11.50 0.30 -12.39
N GLY A 240 10.30 0.08 -11.84
CA GLY A 240 10.10 -0.08 -10.41
C GLY A 240 10.52 1.15 -9.60
N ARG A 241 10.17 2.38 -10.07
CA ARG A 241 10.60 3.67 -9.50
C ARG A 241 9.45 4.60 -9.18
#